data_f117dd957af55836a75e29dbf54eb341
#
_entry.id   f117dd957af55836a75e29dbf54eb341
#
_cell.length_a   1.000
_cell.length_b   1.000
_cell.length_c   1.000
_cell.angle_alpha   90.00
_cell.angle_beta   90.00
_cell.angle_gamma   90.00
#
_symmetry.space_group_name_H-M   'P 1'
#
loop_
_entity.id
_entity.type
_entity.pdbx_description
1 polymer ?
#
loop_
_entity_poly.entity_id
_entity_poly.type
_entity_poly.pdbx_seq_one_letter_code
_entity_poly.pdbx_strand_id
1 'polypeptide(L)'
;PRINDIVIGKIIDNSSLSWEVDINSCFSAHLPAQDVFGRDFSPARDDMKKRFAPGDLVTTRIIAFDRTRDPMLTIQERDLGKISHGEFLKISSTRVPRLIGKRGSMIQTIEQATQTKILIGQNGILVVSGKNDEGISLAFKAIKMVQEEAHTSNLTQKVKDLLNVKDELQQVESENNSGNEAYINSHNKNNSKTNDVEINNDTNNEITKTSSGDSS
;
A
#
# COMPACT_ATOMS: atom_id res chain seq x y z
N PRO A 1 -21.04 7.86 13.50
CA PRO A 1 -20.18 7.00 14.29
C PRO A 1 -20.98 6.22 15.33
N ARG A 2 -20.57 5.00 15.65
CA ARG A 2 -21.14 4.13 16.67
C ARG A 2 -20.02 3.59 17.56
N ILE A 3 -20.35 3.25 18.80
CA ILE A 3 -19.41 2.57 19.70
C ILE A 3 -19.03 1.23 19.08
N ASN A 4 -17.76 0.86 19.20
CA ASN A 4 -17.10 -0.31 18.60
C ASN A 4 -16.87 -0.25 17.07
N ASP A 5 -17.25 0.83 16.39
CA ASP A 5 -16.87 1.01 15.00
C ASP A 5 -15.31 1.12 14.88
N ILE A 6 -14.74 0.37 13.95
CA ILE A 6 -13.36 0.60 13.51
C ILE A 6 -13.40 1.68 12.44
N VAL A 7 -12.64 2.75 12.65
CA VAL A 7 -12.58 3.89 11.75
C VAL A 7 -11.13 4.22 11.40
N ILE A 8 -10.94 4.68 10.19
CA ILE A 8 -9.66 5.25 9.77
C ILE A 8 -9.80 6.76 9.86
N GLY A 9 -8.90 7.39 10.59
CA GLY A 9 -8.89 8.82 10.78
C GLY A 9 -7.59 9.46 10.36
N LYS A 10 -7.65 10.77 10.10
CA LYS A 10 -6.47 11.60 9.84
C LYS A 10 -6.22 12.49 11.04
N ILE A 11 -5.00 12.49 11.55
CA ILE A 11 -4.60 13.41 12.62
C ILE A 11 -4.66 14.83 12.07
N ILE A 12 -5.42 15.69 12.75
CA ILE A 12 -5.55 17.12 12.43
C ILE A 12 -4.55 17.92 13.26
N ASP A 13 -4.64 17.74 14.59
CA ASP A 13 -3.85 18.49 15.55
C ASP A 13 -3.56 17.66 16.80
N ASN A 14 -2.72 18.17 17.68
CA ASN A 14 -2.45 17.57 18.98
C ASN A 14 -2.53 18.62 20.09
N SER A 15 -3.22 18.26 21.15
CA SER A 15 -3.17 18.96 22.45
C SER A 15 -2.10 18.34 23.34
N SER A 16 -1.96 18.79 24.57
CA SER A 16 -1.03 18.20 25.54
C SER A 16 -1.42 16.80 26.02
N LEU A 17 -2.68 16.38 25.85
CA LEU A 17 -3.22 15.14 26.41
C LEU A 17 -3.91 14.24 25.38
N SER A 18 -4.15 14.70 24.15
CA SER A 18 -4.84 13.97 23.11
C SER A 18 -4.51 14.47 21.71
N TRP A 19 -4.72 13.63 20.71
CA TRP A 19 -4.77 14.03 19.31
C TRP A 19 -6.21 14.25 18.89
N GLU A 20 -6.39 15.28 18.07
CA GLU A 20 -7.63 15.52 17.34
C GLU A 20 -7.58 14.78 16.00
N VAL A 21 -8.62 14.02 15.70
CA VAL A 21 -8.68 13.09 14.56
C VAL A 21 -9.94 13.36 13.73
N ASP A 22 -9.75 13.67 12.46
CA ASP A 22 -10.85 13.70 11.48
C ASP A 22 -11.21 12.26 11.09
N ILE A 23 -12.40 11.84 11.47
CA ILE A 23 -12.97 10.53 11.16
C ILE A 23 -14.01 10.60 10.03
N ASN A 24 -13.98 11.63 9.19
CA ASN A 24 -14.96 11.84 8.12
C ASN A 24 -16.40 11.87 8.61
N SER A 25 -16.65 12.58 9.69
CA SER A 25 -17.96 12.81 10.27
C SER A 25 -18.16 14.29 10.60
N CYS A 26 -19.34 14.65 11.09
CA CYS A 26 -19.61 16.01 11.59
C CYS A 26 -18.98 16.28 12.97
N PHE A 27 -18.32 15.29 13.56
CA PHE A 27 -17.65 15.40 14.85
C PHE A 27 -16.16 15.18 14.66
N SER A 28 -15.31 15.98 15.32
CA SER A 28 -13.91 15.66 15.54
C SER A 28 -13.80 14.58 16.61
N ALA A 29 -12.89 13.65 16.45
CA ALA A 29 -12.71 12.59 17.44
C ALA A 29 -11.41 12.81 18.22
N HIS A 30 -11.36 12.32 19.47
CA HIS A 30 -10.21 12.47 20.34
C HIS A 30 -9.56 11.12 20.63
N LEU A 31 -8.24 11.04 20.38
CA LEU A 31 -7.40 9.90 20.75
C LEU A 31 -6.56 10.29 21.98
N PRO A 32 -6.84 9.73 23.16
CA PRO A 32 -6.10 10.06 24.39
C PRO A 32 -4.64 9.61 24.31
N ALA A 33 -3.73 10.45 24.80
CA ALA A 33 -2.30 10.12 24.84
C ALA A 33 -2.00 8.89 25.72
N GLN A 34 -2.79 8.66 26.77
CA GLN A 34 -2.67 7.48 27.63
C GLN A 34 -2.92 6.16 26.89
N ASP A 35 -3.75 6.17 25.85
CA ASP A 35 -4.01 4.98 25.02
C ASP A 35 -2.82 4.62 24.12
N VAL A 36 -1.97 5.60 23.84
CA VAL A 36 -0.82 5.47 22.95
C VAL A 36 0.47 5.18 23.70
N PHE A 37 0.71 5.91 24.79
CA PHE A 37 1.94 5.83 25.60
C PHE A 37 1.78 4.93 26.84
N GLY A 38 0.55 4.61 27.24
CA GLY A 38 0.27 3.88 28.46
C GLY A 38 -0.05 4.79 29.65
N ARG A 39 -0.26 4.16 30.81
CA ARG A 39 -0.69 4.85 32.05
C ARG A 39 0.33 5.83 32.61
N ASP A 40 1.62 5.59 32.31
CA ASP A 40 2.74 6.41 32.81
C ASP A 40 3.04 7.62 31.91
N PHE A 41 2.12 7.96 31.01
CA PHE A 41 2.26 9.12 30.12
C PHE A 41 2.46 10.43 30.90
N SER A 42 3.48 11.19 30.48
CA SER A 42 3.77 12.53 31.01
C SER A 42 4.02 13.51 29.86
N PRO A 43 3.23 14.59 29.77
CA PRO A 43 3.41 15.61 28.71
C PRO A 43 4.80 16.29 28.71
N ALA A 44 5.49 16.26 29.85
CA ALA A 44 6.84 16.86 30.00
C ALA A 44 7.95 15.94 29.45
N ARG A 45 7.72 14.62 29.42
CA ARG A 45 8.71 13.61 29.01
C ARG A 45 8.45 13.08 27.61
N ASP A 46 7.18 12.86 27.29
CA ASP A 46 6.77 12.12 26.11
C ASP A 46 6.37 13.10 24.99
N ASP A 47 7.05 12.99 23.86
CA ASP A 47 6.84 13.89 22.71
C ASP A 47 5.70 13.33 21.83
N MET A 48 4.55 13.97 21.92
CA MET A 48 3.35 13.65 21.15
C MET A 48 3.58 13.66 19.63
N LYS A 49 4.36 14.63 19.12
CA LYS A 49 4.61 14.84 17.70
C LYS A 49 5.45 13.74 17.07
N LYS A 50 6.31 13.09 17.86
CA LYS A 50 7.11 11.95 17.39
C LYS A 50 6.25 10.72 17.14
N ARG A 51 5.15 10.57 17.85
CA ARG A 51 4.29 9.39 17.70
C ARG A 51 3.33 9.54 16.54
N PHE A 52 2.58 10.63 16.50
CA PHE A 52 1.68 10.99 15.41
C PHE A 52 1.83 12.45 15.07
N ALA A 53 2.12 12.75 13.82
CA ALA A 53 2.17 14.08 13.27
C ALA A 53 0.83 14.45 12.61
N PRO A 54 0.49 15.75 12.52
CA PRO A 54 -0.63 16.18 11.71
C PRO A 54 -0.48 15.68 10.27
N GLY A 55 -1.56 15.07 9.74
CA GLY A 55 -1.56 14.44 8.44
C GLY A 55 -1.42 12.92 8.46
N ASP A 56 -0.93 12.31 9.54
CA ASP A 56 -0.83 10.86 9.68
C ASP A 56 -2.21 10.20 9.65
N LEU A 57 -2.29 9.03 9.02
CA LEU A 57 -3.47 8.18 9.05
C LEU A 57 -3.34 7.15 10.18
N VAL A 58 -4.45 6.96 10.89
CA VAL A 58 -4.53 6.01 12.00
C VAL A 58 -5.79 5.16 11.90
N THR A 59 -5.65 3.87 12.19
CA THR A 59 -6.78 2.97 12.41
C THR A 59 -7.11 2.96 13.88
N THR A 60 -8.35 3.24 14.22
CA THR A 60 -8.80 3.39 15.61
C THR A 60 -10.16 2.74 15.81
N ARG A 61 -10.52 2.49 17.07
CA ARG A 61 -11.85 2.05 17.46
C ARG A 61 -12.53 3.13 18.29
N ILE A 62 -13.81 3.34 18.08
CA ILE A 62 -14.64 4.25 18.89
C ILE A 62 -15.04 3.54 20.19
N ILE A 63 -14.58 4.04 21.33
CA ILE A 63 -14.87 3.46 22.64
C ILE A 63 -16.03 4.18 23.36
N ALA A 64 -16.20 5.46 23.09
CA ALA A 64 -17.31 6.23 23.66
C ALA A 64 -17.78 7.26 22.63
N PHE A 65 -19.07 7.40 22.51
CA PHE A 65 -19.72 8.43 21.72
C PHE A 65 -21.16 8.62 22.22
N ASP A 66 -21.51 9.86 22.46
CA ASP A 66 -22.88 10.28 22.63
C ASP A 66 -23.11 11.59 21.87
N ARG A 67 -24.36 12.04 21.76
CA ARG A 67 -24.69 13.24 20.98
C ARG A 67 -24.21 14.55 21.65
N THR A 68 -23.74 14.49 22.88
CA THR A 68 -23.31 15.64 23.67
C THR A 68 -21.79 15.74 23.77
N ARG A 69 -21.07 14.71 23.36
CA ARG A 69 -19.59 14.63 23.42
C ARG A 69 -19.01 14.08 22.14
N ASP A 70 -17.83 14.58 21.81
CA ASP A 70 -17.08 14.07 20.67
C ASP A 70 -16.68 12.60 20.85
N PRO A 71 -16.56 11.85 19.75
CA PRO A 71 -16.13 10.46 19.80
C PRO A 71 -14.75 10.30 20.44
N MET A 72 -14.66 9.36 21.39
CA MET A 72 -13.38 8.97 21.97
C MET A 72 -12.86 7.71 21.30
N LEU A 73 -11.58 7.74 20.92
CA LEU A 73 -10.90 6.71 20.16
C LEU A 73 -9.91 5.95 21.03
N THR A 74 -9.58 4.71 20.61
CA THR A 74 -8.49 3.91 21.17
C THR A 74 -7.70 3.20 20.08
N ILE A 75 -6.43 2.87 20.38
CA ILE A 75 -5.54 2.06 19.55
C ILE A 75 -4.93 0.89 20.33
N GLN A 76 -5.49 0.52 21.47
CA GLN A 76 -4.90 -0.52 22.33
C GLN A 76 -5.01 -1.95 21.77
N GLU A 77 -5.74 -2.17 20.67
CA GLU A 77 -5.85 -3.48 20.03
C GLU A 77 -4.73 -3.70 18.99
N ARG A 78 -4.40 -4.97 18.70
CA ARG A 78 -3.27 -5.35 17.85
C ARG A 78 -3.31 -4.81 16.43
N ASP A 79 -4.51 -4.70 15.85
CA ASP A 79 -4.72 -4.29 14.45
C ASP A 79 -4.98 -2.80 14.30
N LEU A 80 -4.84 -2.03 15.38
CA LEU A 80 -5.04 -0.59 15.42
C LEU A 80 -3.71 0.15 15.51
N GLY A 81 -3.68 1.39 15.02
CA GLY A 81 -2.51 2.25 15.10
C GLY A 81 -2.19 2.99 13.82
N LYS A 82 -0.95 3.47 13.72
CA LYS A 82 -0.48 4.25 12.57
C LYS A 82 -0.45 3.40 11.29
N ILE A 83 -1.01 3.95 10.22
CA ILE A 83 -0.93 3.39 8.88
C ILE A 83 0.31 3.99 8.21
N SER A 84 1.30 3.13 7.92
CA SER A 84 2.59 3.58 7.38
C SER A 84 2.62 3.64 5.85
N HIS A 85 1.81 2.81 5.18
CA HIS A 85 1.85 2.64 3.72
C HIS A 85 0.44 2.45 3.16
N GLY A 86 0.24 2.91 1.94
CA GLY A 86 -0.99 2.70 1.18
C GLY A 86 -1.58 3.98 0.64
N GLU A 87 -2.40 3.82 -0.36
CA GLU A 87 -3.15 4.90 -0.96
C GLU A 87 -4.53 5.05 -0.33
N PHE A 88 -4.91 6.29 -0.12
CA PHE A 88 -6.15 6.67 0.55
C PHE A 88 -7.31 6.78 -0.45
N LEU A 89 -8.44 6.18 -0.11
CA LEU A 89 -9.69 6.29 -0.86
C LEU A 89 -10.86 6.56 0.08
N LYS A 90 -11.75 7.44 -0.36
CA LYS A 90 -12.99 7.76 0.36
C LYS A 90 -14.21 7.30 -0.42
N ILE A 91 -15.07 6.53 0.23
CA ILE A 91 -16.36 6.09 -0.31
C ILE A 91 -17.49 6.48 0.64
N SER A 92 -18.74 6.34 0.19
CA SER A 92 -19.88 6.48 1.11
C SER A 92 -19.87 5.36 2.16
N SER A 93 -19.99 5.71 3.44
CA SER A 93 -20.05 4.75 4.54
C SER A 93 -21.20 3.73 4.39
N THR A 94 -22.28 4.13 3.70
CA THR A 94 -23.41 3.23 3.38
C THR A 94 -23.05 2.11 2.40
N ARG A 95 -21.95 2.27 1.64
CA ARG A 95 -21.45 1.28 0.68
C ARG A 95 -20.44 0.30 1.28
N VAL A 96 -19.89 0.62 2.44
CA VAL A 96 -18.91 -0.23 3.13
C VAL A 96 -19.41 -1.69 3.33
N PRO A 97 -20.63 -1.94 3.81
CA PRO A 97 -21.12 -3.32 3.95
C PRO A 97 -21.19 -4.08 2.62
N ARG A 98 -21.47 -3.36 1.52
CA ARG A 98 -21.50 -3.95 0.16
C ARG A 98 -20.12 -4.30 -0.33
N LEU A 99 -19.14 -3.45 -0.09
CA LEU A 99 -17.75 -3.68 -0.43
C LEU A 99 -17.16 -4.86 0.34
N ILE A 100 -17.46 -4.97 1.62
CA ILE A 100 -17.05 -6.15 2.41
C ILE A 100 -17.71 -7.41 1.84
N GLY A 101 -19.00 -7.34 1.49
CA GLY A 101 -19.77 -8.46 0.99
C GLY A 101 -20.12 -9.47 2.09
N LYS A 102 -20.79 -10.56 1.69
CA LYS A 102 -21.22 -11.60 2.63
C LYS A 102 -20.01 -12.32 3.21
N ARG A 103 -19.79 -12.18 4.53
CA ARG A 103 -18.63 -12.77 5.25
C ARG A 103 -17.27 -12.34 4.70
N GLY A 104 -17.16 -11.14 4.13
CA GLY A 104 -15.92 -10.65 3.57
C GLY A 104 -15.59 -11.15 2.15
N SER A 105 -16.50 -11.86 1.48
CA SER A 105 -16.20 -12.51 0.20
C SER A 105 -15.83 -11.53 -0.91
N MET A 106 -16.46 -10.36 -0.98
CA MET A 106 -16.16 -9.38 -2.03
C MET A 106 -14.77 -8.79 -1.86
N ILE A 107 -14.45 -8.36 -0.64
CA ILE A 107 -13.14 -7.76 -0.38
C ILE A 107 -12.01 -8.77 -0.58
N GLN A 108 -12.19 -10.01 -0.12
CA GLN A 108 -11.21 -11.08 -0.32
C GLN A 108 -10.97 -11.37 -1.80
N THR A 109 -12.01 -11.37 -2.63
CA THR A 109 -11.87 -11.54 -4.09
C THR A 109 -11.02 -10.41 -4.69
N ILE A 110 -11.27 -9.16 -4.28
CA ILE A 110 -10.50 -8.01 -4.77
C ILE A 110 -9.03 -8.13 -4.30
N GLU A 111 -8.79 -8.37 -3.01
CA GLU A 111 -7.44 -8.48 -2.44
C GLU A 111 -6.60 -9.58 -3.10
N GLN A 112 -7.21 -10.75 -3.33
CA GLN A 112 -6.54 -11.89 -3.95
C GLN A 112 -6.17 -11.61 -5.41
N ALA A 113 -7.10 -11.08 -6.20
CA ALA A 113 -6.88 -10.83 -7.61
C ALA A 113 -5.94 -9.65 -7.88
N THR A 114 -5.91 -8.65 -6.98
CA THR A 114 -5.04 -7.48 -7.14
C THR A 114 -3.73 -7.59 -6.36
N GLN A 115 -3.58 -8.65 -5.56
CA GLN A 115 -2.45 -8.83 -4.63
C GLN A 115 -2.21 -7.61 -3.72
N THR A 116 -3.30 -6.98 -3.29
CA THR A 116 -3.30 -5.84 -2.40
C THR A 116 -3.93 -6.20 -1.06
N LYS A 117 -3.65 -5.40 -0.05
CA LYS A 117 -4.32 -5.44 1.25
C LYS A 117 -5.16 -4.18 1.41
N ILE A 118 -6.42 -4.34 1.78
CA ILE A 118 -7.37 -3.24 1.89
C ILE A 118 -7.82 -3.10 3.35
N LEU A 119 -7.44 -2.00 3.98
CA LEU A 119 -7.96 -1.62 5.29
C LEU A 119 -9.25 -0.83 5.09
N ILE A 120 -10.32 -1.21 5.79
CA ILE A 120 -11.63 -0.61 5.64
C ILE A 120 -12.08 -0.01 6.96
N GLY A 121 -12.28 1.32 6.96
CA GLY A 121 -12.98 2.01 8.03
C GLY A 121 -14.49 2.02 7.80
N GLN A 122 -15.26 1.78 8.85
CA GLN A 122 -16.73 1.85 8.78
C GLN A 122 -17.25 3.27 8.49
N ASN A 123 -16.38 4.26 8.64
CA ASN A 123 -16.64 5.65 8.26
C ASN A 123 -16.48 5.92 6.74
N GLY A 124 -16.20 4.91 5.92
CA GLY A 124 -16.05 5.04 4.47
C GLY A 124 -14.66 5.47 4.02
N ILE A 125 -13.69 5.49 4.90
CA ILE A 125 -12.28 5.67 4.56
C ILE A 125 -11.64 4.30 4.35
N LEU A 126 -10.88 4.15 3.27
CA LEU A 126 -10.13 2.96 2.93
C LEU A 126 -8.68 3.30 2.69
N VAL A 127 -7.81 2.35 2.98
CA VAL A 127 -6.40 2.42 2.61
C VAL A 127 -6.04 1.13 1.88
N VAL A 128 -5.59 1.28 0.64
CA VAL A 128 -5.14 0.19 -0.22
C VAL A 128 -3.63 0.16 -0.23
N SER A 129 -3.04 -0.96 0.14
CA SER A 129 -1.60 -1.18 0.11
C SER A 129 -1.26 -2.39 -0.73
N GLY A 130 -0.23 -2.29 -1.56
CA GLY A 130 0.21 -3.35 -2.45
C GLY A 130 1.67 -3.15 -2.84
N LYS A 131 2.26 -4.18 -3.43
CA LYS A 131 3.63 -4.12 -3.95
C LYS A 131 3.70 -3.46 -5.33
N ASN A 132 2.63 -3.57 -6.11
CA ASN A 132 2.56 -3.11 -7.49
C ASN A 132 1.51 -2.00 -7.62
N ASP A 133 1.88 -0.89 -8.23
CA ASP A 133 0.98 0.25 -8.48
C ASP A 133 -0.19 -0.12 -9.39
N GLU A 134 0.02 -1.05 -10.31
CA GLU A 134 -1.05 -1.61 -11.16
C GLU A 134 -2.11 -2.33 -10.35
N GLY A 135 -1.71 -3.15 -9.36
CA GLY A 135 -2.63 -3.82 -8.45
C GLY A 135 -3.46 -2.83 -7.65
N ILE A 136 -2.82 -1.78 -7.13
CA ILE A 136 -3.49 -0.70 -6.39
C ILE A 136 -4.50 0.01 -7.31
N SER A 137 -4.10 0.38 -8.53
CA SER A 137 -5.00 1.01 -9.51
C SER A 137 -6.20 0.13 -9.88
N LEU A 138 -5.98 -1.19 -10.01
CA LEU A 138 -7.05 -2.14 -10.28
C LEU A 138 -8.00 -2.30 -9.09
N ALA A 139 -7.45 -2.35 -7.87
CA ALA A 139 -8.26 -2.36 -6.66
C ALA A 139 -9.15 -1.11 -6.55
N PHE A 140 -8.63 0.08 -6.88
CA PHE A 140 -9.42 1.29 -6.92
C PHE A 140 -10.54 1.24 -7.96
N LYS A 141 -10.29 0.71 -9.16
CA LYS A 141 -11.32 0.53 -10.19
C LYS A 141 -12.42 -0.42 -9.71
N ALA A 142 -12.05 -1.53 -9.09
CA ALA A 142 -13.00 -2.49 -8.52
C ALA A 142 -13.84 -1.88 -7.40
N ILE A 143 -13.22 -1.15 -6.47
CA ILE A 143 -13.91 -0.45 -5.37
C ILE A 143 -14.87 0.61 -5.92
N LYS A 144 -14.44 1.40 -6.91
CA LYS A 144 -15.28 2.41 -7.55
C LYS A 144 -16.49 1.79 -8.24
N MET A 145 -16.30 0.68 -8.97
CA MET A 145 -17.40 -0.08 -9.57
C MET A 145 -18.41 -0.55 -8.50
N VAL A 146 -17.94 -1.07 -7.37
CA VAL A 146 -18.82 -1.47 -6.25
C VAL A 146 -19.57 -0.28 -5.68
N GLN A 147 -18.97 0.90 -5.63
CA GLN A 147 -19.62 2.12 -5.15
C GLN A 147 -20.71 2.59 -6.12
N GLU A 148 -20.46 2.60 -7.41
CA GLU A 148 -21.37 3.10 -8.44
C GLU A 148 -22.51 2.12 -8.71
N GLU A 149 -22.21 0.83 -8.83
CA GLU A 149 -23.17 -0.21 -9.20
C GLU A 149 -23.76 -0.99 -8.01
N ALA A 150 -23.73 -0.44 -6.81
CA ALA A 150 -24.17 -1.14 -5.60
C ALA A 150 -25.62 -1.66 -5.64
N HIS A 151 -26.45 -1.17 -6.55
CA HIS A 151 -27.86 -1.61 -6.71
C HIS A 151 -28.03 -2.70 -7.78
N THR A 152 -26.97 -3.04 -8.52
CA THR A 152 -27.04 -3.99 -9.62
C THR A 152 -27.01 -5.45 -9.08
N SER A 153 -27.87 -6.31 -9.61
CA SER A 153 -27.74 -7.75 -9.47
C SER A 153 -26.48 -8.21 -10.20
N ASN A 154 -25.79 -9.25 -9.69
CA ASN A 154 -24.57 -9.82 -10.27
C ASN A 154 -23.30 -8.94 -10.16
N LEU A 155 -23.26 -7.99 -9.23
CA LEU A 155 -22.07 -7.16 -8.99
C LEU A 155 -20.81 -8.00 -8.74
N THR A 156 -20.92 -9.10 -7.99
CA THR A 156 -19.79 -9.99 -7.71
C THR A 156 -19.22 -10.61 -9.00
N GLN A 157 -20.08 -10.96 -9.96
CA GLN A 157 -19.63 -11.50 -11.24
C GLN A 157 -18.92 -10.42 -12.06
N LYS A 158 -19.49 -9.22 -12.14
CA LYS A 158 -18.88 -8.09 -12.86
C LYS A 158 -17.50 -7.72 -12.29
N VAL A 159 -17.36 -7.73 -10.96
CA VAL A 159 -16.05 -7.49 -10.32
C VAL A 159 -15.06 -8.60 -10.68
N LYS A 160 -15.48 -9.87 -10.67
CA LYS A 160 -14.64 -10.99 -11.10
C LYS A 160 -14.24 -10.87 -12.57
N ASP A 161 -15.17 -10.52 -13.45
CA ASP A 161 -14.89 -10.34 -14.88
C ASP A 161 -13.88 -9.20 -15.11
N LEU A 162 -14.02 -8.08 -14.37
CA LEU A 162 -13.05 -6.98 -14.39
C LEU A 162 -11.64 -7.43 -13.96
N LEU A 163 -11.57 -8.31 -12.95
CA LEU A 163 -10.31 -8.81 -12.40
C LEU A 163 -9.69 -9.90 -13.29
N ASN A 164 -10.50 -10.81 -13.85
CA ASN A 164 -10.03 -11.92 -14.72
C ASN A 164 -9.51 -11.43 -16.07
N VAL A 165 -10.11 -10.39 -16.66
CA VAL A 165 -9.64 -9.80 -17.94
C VAL A 165 -8.17 -9.36 -17.84
N LYS A 166 -7.68 -8.99 -16.67
CA LYS A 166 -6.27 -8.61 -16.51
C LYS A 166 -5.35 -9.82 -16.32
N ASP A 167 -5.80 -10.89 -15.70
CA ASP A 167 -5.00 -12.10 -15.58
C ASP A 167 -4.71 -12.70 -16.97
N GLU A 168 -5.68 -12.65 -17.88
CA GLU A 168 -5.50 -13.07 -19.30
C GLU A 168 -4.52 -12.14 -20.04
N LEU A 169 -4.60 -10.82 -19.84
CA LEU A 169 -3.68 -9.86 -20.48
C LEU A 169 -2.25 -9.99 -19.94
N GLN A 170 -2.06 -10.23 -18.65
CA GLN A 170 -0.73 -10.43 -18.06
C GLN A 170 -0.10 -11.77 -18.49
N GLN A 171 -0.90 -12.83 -18.70
CA GLN A 171 -0.42 -14.07 -19.25
C GLN A 171 0.06 -13.92 -20.69
N VAL A 172 -0.69 -13.19 -21.52
CA VAL A 172 -0.30 -12.91 -22.92
C VAL A 172 0.96 -12.05 -23.01
N GLU A 173 1.13 -11.06 -22.12
CA GLU A 173 2.34 -10.24 -22.08
C GLU A 173 3.56 -11.03 -21.57
N SER A 174 3.39 -11.93 -20.62
CA SER A 174 4.47 -12.80 -20.13
C SER A 174 4.90 -13.84 -21.17
N GLU A 175 3.97 -14.39 -21.97
CA GLU A 175 4.26 -15.29 -23.06
C GLU A 175 4.96 -14.59 -24.23
N ASN A 176 4.57 -13.35 -24.56
CA ASN A 176 5.23 -12.56 -25.61
C ASN A 176 6.65 -12.11 -25.21
N ASN A 177 6.91 -11.87 -23.92
CA ASN A 177 8.23 -11.49 -23.43
C ASN A 177 9.20 -12.69 -23.39
N SER A 178 8.72 -13.88 -23.05
CA SER A 178 9.52 -15.10 -23.11
C SER A 178 9.81 -15.55 -24.55
N GLY A 179 8.92 -15.25 -25.50
CA GLY A 179 9.14 -15.46 -26.94
C GLY A 179 10.23 -14.57 -27.51
N ASN A 180 10.33 -13.31 -27.09
CA ASN A 180 11.36 -12.37 -27.56
C ASN A 180 12.75 -12.67 -27.00
N GLU A 181 12.86 -13.13 -25.77
CA GLU A 181 14.17 -13.56 -25.22
C GLU A 181 14.71 -14.81 -25.89
N ALA A 182 13.82 -15.74 -26.31
CA ALA A 182 14.23 -16.93 -27.06
C ALA A 182 14.73 -16.57 -28.48
N TYR A 183 14.15 -15.57 -29.13
CA TYR A 183 14.60 -15.08 -30.44
C TYR A 183 15.95 -14.37 -30.40
N ILE A 184 16.21 -13.56 -29.36
CA ILE A 184 17.47 -12.86 -29.19
C ILE A 184 18.62 -13.82 -28.86
N ASN A 185 18.36 -14.85 -28.04
CA ASN A 185 19.35 -15.86 -27.68
C ASN A 185 19.66 -16.86 -28.83
N SER A 186 18.74 -17.06 -29.77
CA SER A 186 19.01 -17.91 -30.94
C SER A 186 19.84 -17.19 -32.02
N HIS A 187 19.76 -15.86 -32.12
CA HIS A 187 20.57 -15.07 -33.07
C HIS A 187 21.98 -14.79 -32.54
N ASN A 188 22.19 -14.73 -31.23
CA ASN A 188 23.52 -14.56 -30.63
C ASN A 188 24.38 -15.85 -30.65
N LYS A 189 23.78 -17.04 -30.82
CA LYS A 189 24.55 -18.29 -30.95
C LYS A 189 25.10 -18.57 -32.34
N ASN A 190 24.61 -17.88 -33.36
CA ASN A 190 25.08 -18.07 -34.74
C ASN A 190 26.18 -17.09 -35.17
N ASN A 191 26.54 -16.10 -34.34
CA ASN A 191 27.60 -15.11 -34.64
C ASN A 191 28.96 -15.38 -33.97
N SER A 192 29.10 -16.52 -33.26
CA SER A 192 30.35 -16.88 -32.58
C SER A 192 31.15 -18.04 -33.25
N LYS A 193 30.87 -18.35 -34.52
CA LYS A 193 31.56 -19.43 -35.26
C LYS A 193 32.10 -19.02 -36.62
N THR A 194 32.68 -17.87 -36.75
CA THR A 194 33.58 -17.56 -37.91
C THR A 194 34.49 -16.43 -37.50
N ASN A 195 35.68 -16.74 -37.06
CA ASN A 195 36.93 -16.00 -37.28
C ASN A 195 38.05 -16.57 -36.40
N ASP A 196 38.50 -17.79 -36.78
CA ASP A 196 39.86 -18.23 -36.52
C ASP A 196 40.58 -18.24 -37.88
N VAL A 197 41.34 -17.22 -38.15
CA VAL A 197 42.41 -17.25 -39.14
C VAL A 197 43.67 -16.64 -38.54
N GLU A 198 44.68 -17.50 -38.48
CA GLU A 198 46.04 -17.26 -38.10
C GLU A 198 46.67 -16.00 -38.74
N ILE A 199 47.45 -15.28 -37.97
CA ILE A 199 48.70 -14.66 -38.48
C ILE A 199 49.76 -14.70 -37.36
N ASN A 200 50.75 -15.57 -37.56
CA ASN A 200 52.09 -15.51 -36.98
C ASN A 200 52.82 -14.27 -37.50
N ASN A 201 53.57 -13.60 -36.66
CA ASN A 201 55.02 -13.35 -36.85
C ASN A 201 55.54 -12.31 -35.83
N ASP A 202 56.47 -12.79 -35.05
CA ASP A 202 57.81 -12.32 -34.77
C ASP A 202 58.07 -10.79 -34.75
N THR A 203 58.62 -10.29 -33.71
CA THR A 203 60.01 -9.92 -33.48
C THR A 203 60.18 -8.93 -32.33
N ASN A 204 60.97 -9.37 -31.38
CA ASN A 204 62.10 -8.72 -30.71
C ASN A 204 62.07 -7.23 -30.31
N ASN A 205 62.62 -7.12 -29.14
CA ASN A 205 63.59 -6.16 -28.60
C ASN A 205 63.06 -5.16 -27.59
N GLU A 206 63.42 -5.41 -26.39
CA GLU A 206 64.58 -4.93 -25.63
C GLU A 206 64.47 -3.53 -25.01
N ILE A 207 64.73 -3.54 -23.73
CA ILE A 207 65.59 -2.59 -23.00
C ILE A 207 64.94 -1.37 -22.33
N THR A 208 65.02 -1.39 -21.11
CA THR A 208 65.68 -0.72 -19.98
C THR A 208 64.84 0.22 -19.14
N LYS A 209 64.88 -0.11 -17.86
CA LYS A 209 65.41 0.68 -16.70
C LYS A 209 64.99 2.14 -16.66
N THR A 210 64.46 2.61 -15.58
CA THR A 210 65.01 2.95 -14.25
C THR A 210 63.95 3.82 -13.56
N SER A 211 63.67 3.60 -12.37
CA SER A 211 64.16 4.07 -11.08
C SER A 211 63.51 5.33 -10.55
N SER A 212 63.07 5.13 -9.31
CA SER A 212 63.19 6.08 -8.20
C SER A 212 62.29 7.34 -8.23
N GLY A 213 61.58 7.56 -7.24
CA GLY A 213 61.84 8.13 -5.95
C GLY A 213 60.70 9.09 -5.64
N ASP A 214 60.06 8.91 -4.60
CA ASP A 214 60.28 9.52 -3.29
C ASP A 214 59.55 10.84 -3.08
N SER A 215 58.82 10.80 -2.02
CA SER A 215 58.59 11.88 -1.01
C SER A 215 57.77 13.12 -1.38
N SER A 216 56.65 13.28 -0.82
CA SER A 216 56.28 14.07 0.38
C SER A 216 54.81 14.02 0.61
#